data_cbdb8c24c24650e4a2cb4ad347f28108
#
_entry.id   cbdb8c24c24650e4a2cb4ad347f28108
#
_cell.length_a   1.000
_cell.length_b   1.000
_cell.length_c   1.000
_cell.angle_alpha   90.00
_cell.angle_beta   90.00
_cell.angle_gamma   90.00
#
_symmetry.space_group_name_H-M   'P 1'
#
loop_
_entity.id
_entity.type
_entity.pdbx_description
1 polymer ?
#
loop_
_entity_poly.entity_id
_entity_poly.type
_entity_poly.pdbx_seq_one_letter_code
_entity_poly.pdbx_strand_id
1 'polypeptide(L)'
;MFSREPETSVFQAVRETGIGCVAFSPLAQGMLTDRYLEGIPEDSRAAGSSVFLTKERVLQHGDKIRRLAALARSRGQSLAQMALAWVLKDPVVTTALIGASRPSQIRDCLKALDSAPFTPEELSLIDADADR
;
A
#
# COMPACT_ATOMS: atom_id res chain seq x y z
N MET A 1 0.32 3.06 4.86
CA MET A 1 -0.19 4.22 4.13
C MET A 1 -1.61 4.59 4.52
N PHE A 2 -2.59 3.71 4.51
CA PHE A 2 -3.92 4.05 5.02
C PHE A 2 -4.00 3.86 6.54
N SER A 3 -3.96 2.65 7.05
CA SER A 3 -3.95 2.42 8.50
C SER A 3 -2.52 2.46 9.07
N ARG A 4 -2.34 3.15 10.19
CA ARG A 4 -1.08 3.31 10.93
C ARG A 4 -1.14 2.70 12.33
N GLU A 5 -2.30 2.18 12.73
CA GLU A 5 -2.52 1.59 14.06
C GLU A 5 -1.45 0.56 14.49
N PRO A 6 -0.98 -0.36 13.61
CA PRO A 6 0.04 -1.32 13.99
C PRO A 6 1.36 -0.71 14.44
N GLU A 7 1.69 0.50 13.97
CA GLU A 7 2.95 1.18 14.31
C GLU A 7 2.98 1.63 15.78
N THR A 8 1.83 1.89 16.38
CA THR A 8 1.72 2.38 17.76
C THR A 8 1.65 1.26 18.81
N SER A 9 1.28 0.04 18.43
CA SER A 9 1.05 -1.06 19.38
C SER A 9 1.75 -2.35 18.95
N VAL A 10 1.43 -2.87 17.77
CA VAL A 10 1.91 -4.17 17.31
C VAL A 10 3.43 -4.16 17.09
N PHE A 11 3.97 -3.11 16.49
CA PHE A 11 5.40 -3.04 16.18
C PHE A 11 6.29 -3.04 17.44
N GLN A 12 5.83 -2.43 18.52
CA GLN A 12 6.54 -2.49 19.79
C GLN A 12 6.60 -3.94 20.30
N ALA A 13 5.48 -4.64 20.35
CA ALA A 13 5.43 -6.03 20.81
C ALA A 13 6.30 -6.97 19.94
N VAL A 14 6.30 -6.76 18.62
CA VAL A 14 7.16 -7.54 17.70
C VAL A 14 8.65 -7.30 18.01
N ARG A 15 9.07 -6.04 18.25
CA ARG A 15 10.46 -5.73 18.62
C ARG A 15 10.87 -6.35 19.95
N GLU A 16 10.00 -6.30 20.95
CA GLU A 16 10.27 -6.82 22.29
C GLU A 16 10.34 -8.36 22.33
N THR A 17 9.56 -9.03 21.49
CA THR A 17 9.49 -10.51 21.49
C THR A 17 10.38 -11.17 20.44
N GLY A 18 10.83 -10.41 19.43
CA GLY A 18 11.64 -10.94 18.33
C GLY A 18 10.89 -11.86 17.37
N ILE A 19 9.55 -11.88 17.40
CA ILE A 19 8.73 -12.68 16.49
C ILE A 19 8.69 -12.04 15.10
N GLY A 20 8.39 -12.84 14.06
CA GLY A 20 8.21 -12.33 12.70
C GLY A 20 6.86 -11.59 12.53
N CYS A 21 6.87 -10.54 11.71
CA CYS A 21 5.68 -9.76 11.35
C CYS A 21 5.32 -9.94 9.88
N VAL A 22 4.12 -10.44 9.59
CA VAL A 22 3.58 -10.56 8.23
C VAL A 22 2.53 -9.48 8.02
N ALA A 23 2.80 -8.52 7.13
CA ALA A 23 1.81 -7.51 6.73
C ALA A 23 0.89 -8.09 5.66
N PHE A 24 -0.40 -8.26 5.96
CA PHE A 24 -1.39 -8.73 5.01
C PHE A 24 -2.12 -7.55 4.35
N SER A 25 -2.68 -7.78 3.15
CA SER A 25 -3.38 -6.75 2.35
C SER A 25 -2.59 -5.44 2.16
N PRO A 26 -1.28 -5.49 1.85
CA PRO A 26 -0.43 -4.30 1.80
C PRO A 26 -0.89 -3.29 0.73
N LEU A 27 -1.64 -3.74 -0.26
CA LEU A 27 -2.19 -2.90 -1.33
C LEU A 27 -3.65 -2.44 -1.06
N ALA A 28 -4.14 -2.55 0.17
CA ALA A 28 -5.46 -2.08 0.59
C ALA A 28 -6.58 -2.55 -0.35
N GLN A 29 -6.66 -3.86 -0.61
CA GLN A 29 -7.62 -4.49 -1.54
C GLN A 29 -7.49 -4.01 -3.00
N GLY A 30 -6.36 -3.46 -3.38
CA GLY A 30 -6.06 -2.93 -4.71
C GLY A 30 -6.22 -1.41 -4.83
N MET A 31 -6.64 -0.69 -3.78
CA MET A 31 -6.70 0.77 -3.80
C MET A 31 -5.33 1.42 -3.99
N LEU A 32 -4.27 0.80 -3.46
CA LEU A 32 -2.89 1.24 -3.64
C LEU A 32 -2.27 0.62 -4.92
N THR A 33 -3.02 0.66 -6.01
CA THR A 33 -2.57 0.32 -7.36
C THR A 33 -3.11 1.36 -8.34
N ASP A 34 -2.64 1.34 -9.58
CA ASP A 34 -3.10 2.26 -10.62
C ASP A 34 -4.53 1.95 -11.10
N ARG A 35 -5.14 0.86 -10.61
CA ARG A 35 -6.44 0.37 -11.08
C ARG A 35 -7.61 1.36 -10.89
N TYR A 36 -7.55 2.18 -9.85
CA TYR A 36 -8.63 3.09 -9.48
C TYR A 36 -8.33 4.56 -9.77
N LEU A 37 -7.27 4.88 -10.52
CA LEU A 37 -6.87 6.25 -10.83
C LEU A 37 -7.87 6.95 -11.76
N GLU A 38 -8.38 6.21 -12.74
CA GLU A 38 -9.31 6.73 -13.77
C GLU A 38 -10.79 6.42 -13.46
N GLY A 39 -11.06 5.90 -12.26
CA GLY A 39 -12.40 5.52 -11.84
C GLY A 39 -12.49 4.09 -11.32
N ILE A 40 -13.69 3.53 -11.29
CA ILE A 40 -13.95 2.17 -10.79
C ILE A 40 -14.25 1.26 -11.97
N PRO A 41 -13.30 0.39 -12.40
CA PRO A 41 -13.56 -0.56 -13.48
C PRO A 41 -14.68 -1.54 -13.13
N GLU A 42 -15.53 -1.90 -14.10
CA GLU A 42 -16.67 -2.79 -13.91
C GLU A 42 -16.24 -4.19 -13.43
N ASP A 43 -15.07 -4.67 -13.86
CA ASP A 43 -14.47 -5.94 -13.44
C ASP A 43 -13.67 -5.86 -12.13
N SER A 44 -13.75 -4.73 -11.40
CA SER A 44 -13.02 -4.54 -10.16
C SER A 44 -13.77 -5.07 -8.94
N ARG A 45 -13.04 -5.31 -7.85
CA ARG A 45 -13.64 -5.71 -6.56
C ARG A 45 -14.64 -4.68 -6.03
N ALA A 46 -14.37 -3.38 -6.26
CA ALA A 46 -15.23 -2.29 -5.80
C ALA A 46 -16.54 -2.20 -6.60
N ALA A 47 -16.57 -2.72 -7.82
CA ALA A 47 -17.80 -2.80 -8.63
C ALA A 47 -18.68 -3.99 -8.27
N GLY A 48 -18.11 -5.01 -7.65
CA GLY A 48 -18.82 -6.23 -7.21
C GLY A 48 -19.41 -6.11 -5.80
N SER A 49 -19.82 -7.25 -5.25
CA SER A 49 -20.43 -7.38 -3.91
C SER A 49 -19.40 -7.56 -2.77
N SER A 50 -18.18 -7.05 -2.91
CA SER A 50 -17.17 -7.18 -1.89
C SER A 50 -17.52 -6.38 -0.64
N VAL A 51 -17.54 -7.03 0.51
CA VAL A 51 -17.73 -6.38 1.82
C VAL A 51 -16.48 -5.61 2.29
N PHE A 52 -15.32 -5.89 1.71
CA PHE A 52 -14.04 -5.30 2.12
C PHE A 52 -13.66 -4.05 1.32
N LEU A 53 -14.22 -3.89 0.12
CA LEU A 53 -13.96 -2.75 -0.75
C LEU A 53 -15.23 -2.35 -1.49
N THR A 54 -15.79 -1.20 -1.11
CA THR A 54 -16.99 -0.63 -1.72
C THR A 54 -16.65 0.53 -2.65
N LYS A 55 -17.58 0.90 -3.54
CA LYS A 55 -17.44 2.07 -4.43
C LYS A 55 -17.24 3.35 -3.62
N GLU A 56 -18.02 3.51 -2.55
CA GLU A 56 -17.97 4.68 -1.67
C GLU A 56 -16.58 4.83 -1.06
N ARG A 57 -15.98 3.74 -0.59
CA ARG A 57 -14.63 3.74 -0.01
C ARG A 57 -13.56 4.15 -1.03
N VAL A 58 -13.66 3.66 -2.27
CA VAL A 58 -12.74 4.08 -3.34
C VAL A 58 -12.90 5.55 -3.65
N LEU A 59 -14.14 6.06 -3.75
CA LEU A 59 -14.41 7.47 -4.04
C LEU A 59 -13.92 8.39 -2.91
N GLN A 60 -14.14 8.01 -1.65
CA GLN A 60 -13.64 8.77 -0.49
C GLN A 60 -12.11 8.91 -0.48
N HIS A 61 -11.38 7.90 -0.98
CA HIS A 61 -9.93 7.92 -1.01
C HIS A 61 -9.34 8.35 -2.36
N GLY A 62 -10.16 8.72 -3.34
CA GLY A 62 -9.73 8.99 -4.71
C GLY A 62 -8.64 10.07 -4.81
N ASP A 63 -8.77 11.19 -4.10
CA ASP A 63 -7.76 12.26 -4.10
C ASP A 63 -6.44 11.81 -3.47
N LYS A 64 -6.52 11.08 -2.37
CA LYS A 64 -5.37 10.46 -1.70
C LYS A 64 -4.64 9.49 -2.62
N ILE A 65 -5.38 8.59 -3.29
CA ILE A 65 -4.81 7.63 -4.25
C ILE A 65 -4.09 8.37 -5.38
N ARG A 66 -4.66 9.45 -5.92
CA ARG A 66 -4.05 10.26 -6.98
C ARG A 66 -2.76 10.94 -6.52
N ARG A 67 -2.74 11.54 -5.31
CA ARG A 67 -1.52 12.15 -4.75
C ARG A 67 -0.42 11.12 -4.51
N LEU A 68 -0.75 9.98 -3.92
CA LEU A 68 0.21 8.89 -3.72
C LEU A 68 0.73 8.32 -5.05
N ALA A 69 -0.12 8.22 -6.08
CA ALA A 69 0.31 7.78 -7.40
C ALA A 69 1.24 8.81 -8.07
N ALA A 70 1.00 10.11 -7.89
CA ALA A 70 1.90 11.15 -8.39
C ALA A 70 3.29 11.06 -7.71
N LEU A 71 3.32 10.84 -6.40
CA LEU A 71 4.57 10.61 -5.67
C LEU A 71 5.28 9.32 -6.15
N ALA A 72 4.55 8.23 -6.36
CA ALA A 72 5.14 7.00 -6.90
C ALA A 72 5.80 7.23 -8.27
N ARG A 73 5.13 7.96 -9.18
CA ARG A 73 5.68 8.31 -10.49
C ARG A 73 6.95 9.15 -10.39
N SER A 74 7.03 10.14 -9.49
CA SER A 74 8.25 10.93 -9.28
C SER A 74 9.42 10.08 -8.78
N ARG A 75 9.14 8.95 -8.13
CA ARG A 75 10.13 7.94 -7.73
C ARG A 75 10.45 6.91 -8.82
N GLY A 76 9.84 7.00 -10.01
CA GLY A 76 9.96 6.00 -11.08
C GLY A 76 9.31 4.66 -10.76
N GLN A 77 8.29 4.64 -9.90
CA GLN A 77 7.61 3.45 -9.41
C GLN A 77 6.12 3.45 -9.78
N SER A 78 5.52 2.26 -9.86
CA SER A 78 4.06 2.15 -9.76
C SER A 78 3.59 2.41 -8.32
N LEU A 79 2.33 2.79 -8.14
CA LEU A 79 1.77 2.98 -6.80
C LEU A 79 1.88 1.70 -5.95
N ALA A 80 1.69 0.53 -6.56
CA ALA A 80 1.83 -0.75 -5.87
C ALA A 80 3.26 -1.00 -5.38
N GLN A 81 4.27 -0.70 -6.21
CA GLN A 81 5.68 -0.84 -5.83
C GLN A 81 6.03 0.10 -4.67
N MET A 82 5.63 1.37 -4.76
CA MET A 82 5.86 2.34 -3.68
C MET A 82 5.15 1.91 -2.38
N ALA A 83 3.92 1.42 -2.45
CA ALA A 83 3.17 0.97 -1.28
C ALA A 83 3.84 -0.23 -0.60
N LEU A 84 4.34 -1.20 -1.37
CA LEU A 84 5.08 -2.35 -0.83
C LEU A 84 6.43 -1.93 -0.22
N ALA A 85 7.20 -1.08 -0.91
CA ALA A 85 8.43 -0.52 -0.38
C ALA A 85 8.19 0.22 0.93
N TRP A 86 7.09 0.98 1.03
CA TRP A 86 6.72 1.68 2.25
C TRP A 86 6.35 0.75 3.40
N VAL A 87 5.64 -0.35 3.14
CA VAL A 87 5.34 -1.36 4.15
C VAL A 87 6.61 -2.02 4.66
N LEU A 88 7.55 -2.32 3.77
CA LEU A 88 8.80 -3.02 4.09
C LEU A 88 9.92 -2.08 4.60
N LYS A 89 9.69 -0.75 4.66
CA LYS A 89 10.72 0.20 5.12
C LYS A 89 11.12 0.03 6.58
N ASP A 90 10.19 -0.46 7.42
CA ASP A 90 10.48 -0.75 8.83
C ASP A 90 10.95 -2.20 8.97
N PRO A 91 12.16 -2.44 9.51
CA PRO A 91 12.71 -3.79 9.64
C PRO A 91 11.89 -4.71 10.56
N VAL A 92 10.94 -4.18 11.31
CA VAL A 92 9.99 -4.97 12.10
C VAL A 92 9.07 -5.82 11.20
N VAL A 93 8.80 -5.36 9.97
CA VAL A 93 8.00 -6.10 9.01
C VAL A 93 8.87 -7.12 8.28
N THR A 94 8.70 -8.37 8.62
CA THR A 94 9.48 -9.50 8.03
C THR A 94 9.08 -9.72 6.57
N THR A 95 7.79 -9.62 6.23
CA THR A 95 7.30 -9.88 4.87
C THR A 95 5.94 -9.22 4.63
N ALA A 96 5.65 -8.94 3.36
CA ALA A 96 4.35 -8.46 2.89
C ALA A 96 3.65 -9.55 2.07
N LEU A 97 2.44 -9.95 2.48
CA LEU A 97 1.66 -10.97 1.82
C LEU A 97 0.78 -10.34 0.72
N ILE A 98 1.17 -10.54 -0.53
CA ILE A 98 0.44 -10.05 -1.70
C ILE A 98 -0.49 -11.12 -2.28
N GLY A 99 -1.62 -10.70 -2.86
CA GLY A 99 -2.46 -11.51 -3.73
C GLY A 99 -2.28 -11.10 -5.18
N ALA A 100 -2.14 -12.06 -6.08
CA ALA A 100 -2.01 -11.81 -7.51
C ALA A 100 -2.84 -12.81 -8.32
N SER A 101 -3.48 -12.33 -9.38
CA SER A 101 -4.24 -13.16 -10.34
C SER A 101 -3.42 -13.54 -11.58
N ARG A 102 -2.25 -12.92 -11.76
CA ARG A 102 -1.34 -13.15 -12.90
C ARG A 102 0.12 -13.09 -12.47
N PRO A 103 1.00 -13.93 -13.05
CA PRO A 103 2.44 -13.93 -12.71
C PRO A 103 3.14 -12.57 -12.95
N SER A 104 2.66 -11.79 -13.92
CA SER A 104 3.19 -10.44 -14.18
C SER A 104 3.04 -9.50 -12.99
N GLN A 105 1.96 -9.61 -12.24
CA GLN A 105 1.74 -8.80 -11.02
C GLN A 105 2.74 -9.13 -9.92
N ILE A 106 3.10 -10.42 -9.76
CA ILE A 106 4.14 -10.83 -8.80
C ILE A 106 5.48 -10.22 -9.20
N ARG A 107 5.86 -10.35 -10.50
CA ARG A 107 7.12 -9.79 -11.02
C ARG A 107 7.17 -8.26 -10.85
N ASP A 108 6.05 -7.58 -11.03
CA ASP A 108 5.99 -6.14 -10.83
C ASP A 108 6.13 -5.77 -9.35
N CYS A 109 5.46 -6.48 -8.45
CA CYS A 109 5.59 -6.27 -7.01
C CYS A 109 7.03 -6.51 -6.49
N LEU A 110 7.77 -7.46 -7.06
CA LEU A 110 9.16 -7.74 -6.65
C LEU A 110 10.09 -6.54 -6.88
N LYS A 111 9.80 -5.68 -7.86
CA LYS A 111 10.59 -4.45 -8.10
C LYS A 111 10.54 -3.47 -6.91
N ALA A 112 9.58 -3.63 -6.00
CA ALA A 112 9.56 -2.86 -4.76
C ALA A 112 10.81 -3.07 -3.89
N LEU A 113 11.47 -4.22 -4.01
CA LEU A 113 12.70 -4.55 -3.27
C LEU A 113 13.92 -3.77 -3.75
N ASP A 114 13.89 -3.29 -4.99
CA ASP A 114 14.96 -2.47 -5.60
C ASP A 114 14.75 -0.97 -5.35
N SER A 115 13.77 -0.59 -4.55
CA SER A 115 13.39 0.79 -4.31
C SER A 115 14.42 1.54 -3.48
N ALA A 116 14.75 2.75 -3.89
CA ALA A 116 15.53 3.66 -3.06
C ALA A 116 14.81 3.96 -1.73
N PRO A 117 15.54 4.20 -0.64
CA PRO A 117 14.94 4.65 0.62
C PRO A 117 14.06 5.89 0.43
N PHE A 118 13.06 6.05 1.27
CA PHE A 118 12.23 7.25 1.28
C PHE A 118 12.97 8.42 1.91
N THR A 119 12.82 9.61 1.34
CA THR A 119 13.29 10.84 1.98
C THR A 119 12.33 11.27 3.09
N PRO A 120 12.77 12.12 4.04
CA PRO A 120 11.89 12.69 5.08
C PRO A 120 10.69 13.43 4.48
N GLU A 121 10.88 14.15 3.37
CA GLU A 121 9.85 14.91 2.68
C GLU A 121 8.79 13.96 2.07
N GLU A 122 9.21 12.88 1.43
CA GLU A 122 8.33 11.85 0.89
C GLU A 122 7.51 11.18 1.99
N LEU A 123 8.15 10.84 3.13
CA LEU A 123 7.43 10.28 4.27
C LEU A 123 6.41 11.27 4.84
N SER A 124 6.76 12.57 4.93
CA SER A 124 5.83 13.60 5.38
C SER A 124 4.61 13.72 4.47
N LEU A 125 4.80 13.64 3.15
CA LEU A 125 3.69 13.64 2.18
C LEU A 125 2.78 12.42 2.36
N ILE A 126 3.36 11.24 2.54
CA ILE A 126 2.61 10.01 2.78
C ILE A 126 1.85 10.07 4.10
N ASP A 127 2.46 10.63 5.15
CA ASP A 127 1.88 10.72 6.50
C ASP A 127 0.74 11.75 6.56
N ALA A 128 0.84 12.84 5.78
CA ALA A 128 -0.25 13.81 5.66
C ALA A 128 -1.53 13.20 5.07
N ASP A 129 -1.37 12.14 4.28
CA ASP A 129 -2.45 11.39 3.66
C ASP A 129 -2.87 10.14 4.46
N ALA A 130 -2.25 9.85 5.61
CA ALA A 130 -2.65 8.69 6.43
C ALA A 130 -3.98 8.94 7.14
N ASP A 131 -4.81 7.90 7.20
CA ASP A 131 -6.01 7.92 8.04
C ASP A 131 -5.55 7.88 9.51
N ARG A 132 -5.99 8.84 10.29
CA ARG A 132 -5.73 8.94 11.73
C ARG A 132 -6.80 8.24 12.53
#